data_4c1db03b5205c07c2a3b4bd97361a790
#
_entry.id   4c1db03b5205c07c2a3b4bd97361a790
#
_cell.length_a   1.000
_cell.length_b   1.000
_cell.length_c   1.000
_cell.angle_alpha   90.00
_cell.angle_beta   90.00
_cell.angle_gamma   90.00
#
_symmetry.space_group_name_H-M   'P 1'
#
loop_
_entity.id
_entity.type
_entity.pdbx_description
1 polymer ?
#
loop_
_entity_poly.entity_id
_entity_poly.type
_entity_poly.pdbx_seq_one_letter_code
_entity_poly.pdbx_strand_id
1 'polypeptide(L)'
;MENLCLNKKEKPVIISIIATKSGMGKTTLVESLIKIFKSRNYTIGILKYDVKKFEIDKEGKDSYRFSEAGADNVIIASSKKLAMIQSLKEEKTIEEVGTLFGDLDIVLIEGFKNNIYPKIEVHRKGIDNNLLCKDSDYNISNFIAVASDEKLDVNIPILNLNDAVCIADFIEDNLIKKERNYGKI
;
A
#
# COMPACT_ATOMS: atom_id res chain seq x y z
N MET A 1 19.25 -34.88 11.60
CA MET A 1 19.01 -33.44 11.91
C MET A 1 19.10 -32.70 10.59
N GLU A 2 18.00 -32.59 9.90
CA GLU A 2 17.95 -31.83 8.64
C GLU A 2 18.01 -30.33 8.99
N ASN A 3 19.05 -29.67 8.48
CA ASN A 3 19.13 -28.20 8.50
C ASN A 3 17.98 -27.64 7.66
N LEU A 4 16.89 -27.24 8.31
CA LEU A 4 15.95 -26.32 7.71
C LEU A 4 16.70 -24.99 7.48
N CYS A 5 17.28 -24.83 6.30
CA CYS A 5 17.57 -23.51 5.77
C CYS A 5 16.22 -22.80 5.64
N LEU A 6 15.84 -22.06 6.66
CA LEU A 6 14.79 -21.05 6.57
C LEU A 6 15.26 -20.04 5.52
N ASN A 7 14.83 -20.23 4.28
CA ASN A 7 14.93 -19.20 3.25
C ASN A 7 14.22 -17.95 3.82
N LYS A 8 15.01 -17.02 4.34
CA LYS A 8 14.51 -15.73 4.81
C LYS A 8 13.93 -15.06 3.57
N LYS A 9 12.60 -14.98 3.48
CA LYS A 9 11.94 -14.32 2.37
C LYS A 9 12.45 -12.88 2.34
N GLU A 10 12.80 -12.38 1.17
CA GLU A 10 13.20 -10.98 0.99
C GLU A 10 12.11 -10.05 1.52
N LYS A 11 12.48 -8.84 1.95
CA LYS A 11 11.49 -7.87 2.43
C LYS A 11 10.45 -7.59 1.33
N PRO A 12 9.18 -7.34 1.67
CA PRO A 12 8.18 -7.02 0.66
C PRO A 12 8.53 -5.74 -0.09
N VAL A 13 8.25 -5.73 -1.39
CA VAL A 13 8.26 -4.50 -2.18
C VAL A 13 7.12 -3.61 -1.70
N ILE A 14 7.44 -2.40 -1.27
CA ILE A 14 6.46 -1.44 -0.73
C ILE A 14 6.26 -0.32 -1.74
N ILE A 15 5.01 -0.01 -2.10
CA ILE A 15 4.66 1.02 -3.07
C ILE A 15 3.47 1.83 -2.57
N SER A 16 3.54 3.14 -2.68
CA SER A 16 2.45 4.05 -2.32
C SER A 16 1.66 4.49 -3.56
N ILE A 17 0.35 4.33 -3.49
CA ILE A 17 -0.61 4.86 -4.47
C ILE A 17 -1.24 6.11 -3.87
N ILE A 18 -0.86 7.27 -4.39
CA ILE A 18 -1.21 8.57 -3.83
C ILE A 18 -1.96 9.44 -4.85
N ALA A 19 -2.57 10.51 -4.38
CA ALA A 19 -3.20 11.53 -5.24
C ALA A 19 -3.36 12.83 -4.45
N THR A 20 -3.58 13.93 -5.15
CA THR A 20 -3.83 15.24 -4.53
C THR A 20 -5.08 15.23 -3.66
N LYS A 21 -6.17 14.57 -4.13
CA LYS A 21 -7.49 14.53 -3.47
C LYS A 21 -8.09 13.12 -3.39
N SER A 22 -9.17 12.98 -2.65
CA SER A 22 -10.06 11.82 -2.73
C SER A 22 -10.83 11.83 -4.07
N GLY A 23 -11.38 10.68 -4.48
CA GLY A 23 -12.14 10.59 -5.73
C GLY A 23 -11.31 10.45 -7.01
N MET A 24 -9.97 10.54 -6.94
CA MET A 24 -9.06 10.40 -8.10
C MET A 24 -8.99 8.98 -8.67
N GLY A 25 -9.56 7.97 -8.00
CA GLY A 25 -9.55 6.57 -8.45
C GLY A 25 -8.47 5.69 -7.80
N LYS A 26 -7.80 6.14 -6.73
CA LYS A 26 -6.79 5.34 -6.01
C LYS A 26 -7.31 3.95 -5.60
N THR A 27 -8.43 3.91 -4.90
CA THR A 27 -9.00 2.65 -4.40
C THR A 27 -9.33 1.70 -5.55
N THR A 28 -9.92 2.20 -6.65
CA THR A 28 -10.22 1.41 -7.84
C THR A 28 -8.95 0.83 -8.47
N LEU A 29 -7.89 1.64 -8.58
CA LEU A 29 -6.61 1.16 -9.09
C LEU A 29 -6.01 0.10 -8.15
N VAL A 30 -5.97 0.33 -6.84
CA VAL A 30 -5.46 -0.62 -5.85
C VAL A 30 -6.21 -1.95 -5.92
N GLU A 31 -7.55 -1.94 -6.00
CA GLU A 31 -8.37 -3.15 -6.16
C GLU A 31 -8.01 -3.92 -7.44
N SER A 32 -7.77 -3.21 -8.54
CA SER A 32 -7.37 -3.82 -9.81
C SER A 32 -5.97 -4.43 -9.72
N LEU A 33 -5.02 -3.72 -9.13
CA LEU A 33 -3.66 -4.22 -8.90
C LEU A 33 -3.65 -5.47 -8.01
N ILE A 34 -4.47 -5.50 -6.95
CA ILE A 34 -4.62 -6.69 -6.10
C ILE A 34 -5.04 -7.90 -6.94
N LYS A 35 -6.08 -7.76 -7.78
CA LYS A 35 -6.58 -8.86 -8.63
C LYS A 35 -5.51 -9.36 -9.60
N ILE A 36 -4.79 -8.44 -10.23
CA ILE A 36 -3.73 -8.76 -11.19
C ILE A 36 -2.57 -9.48 -10.50
N PHE A 37 -2.03 -8.93 -9.42
CA PHE A 37 -0.92 -9.55 -8.71
C PHE A 37 -1.32 -10.90 -8.08
N LYS A 38 -2.55 -11.03 -7.58
CA LYS A 38 -3.07 -12.33 -7.11
C LYS A 38 -3.13 -13.36 -8.23
N SER A 39 -3.54 -12.98 -9.46
CA SER A 39 -3.53 -13.88 -10.61
C SER A 39 -2.11 -14.29 -11.04
N ARG A 40 -1.09 -13.51 -10.67
CA ARG A 40 0.34 -13.79 -10.88
C ARG A 40 0.99 -14.51 -9.68
N ASN A 41 0.20 -15.02 -8.74
CA ASN A 41 0.61 -15.76 -7.53
C ASN A 41 1.41 -14.95 -6.50
N TYR A 42 1.38 -13.61 -6.53
CA TYR A 42 1.96 -12.80 -5.46
C TYR A 42 1.09 -12.81 -4.20
N THR A 43 1.75 -12.73 -3.04
CA THR A 43 1.11 -12.45 -1.75
C THR A 43 1.12 -10.95 -1.49
N ILE A 44 -0.04 -10.37 -1.10
CA ILE A 44 -0.23 -8.92 -1.07
C ILE A 44 -0.79 -8.46 0.26
N GLY A 45 -0.18 -7.42 0.82
CA GLY A 45 -0.70 -6.62 1.92
C GLY A 45 -1.20 -5.26 1.44
N ILE A 46 -2.18 -4.72 2.14
CA ILE A 46 -2.67 -3.36 1.91
C ILE A 46 -2.59 -2.59 3.21
N LEU A 47 -1.92 -1.44 3.15
CA LEU A 47 -1.91 -0.47 4.23
C LEU A 47 -2.72 0.76 3.80
N LYS A 48 -3.76 1.06 4.55
CA LYS A 48 -4.44 2.35 4.45
C LYS A 48 -4.03 3.18 5.66
N TYR A 49 -3.21 4.19 5.42
CA TYR A 49 -2.63 5.04 6.46
C TYR A 49 -3.25 6.45 6.44
N ASP A 50 -3.03 7.22 7.52
CA ASP A 50 -3.52 8.60 7.67
C ASP A 50 -5.06 8.70 7.64
N VAL A 51 -5.71 7.79 8.32
CA VAL A 51 -7.17 7.82 8.52
C VAL A 51 -7.44 8.51 9.86
N LYS A 52 -7.92 9.74 9.81
CA LYS A 52 -8.16 10.58 11.02
C LYS A 52 -9.11 9.94 12.03
N LYS A 53 -10.13 9.23 11.55
CA LYS A 53 -11.03 8.40 12.35
C LYS A 53 -11.50 7.23 11.50
N PHE A 54 -11.40 6.05 12.03
CA PHE A 54 -11.96 4.85 11.41
C PHE A 54 -12.54 3.94 12.49
N GLU A 55 -13.64 3.31 12.18
CA GLU A 55 -14.26 2.28 13.00
C GLU A 55 -14.31 1.01 12.17
N ILE A 56 -13.63 -0.03 12.64
CA ILE A 56 -13.67 -1.37 12.04
C ILE A 56 -14.68 -2.22 12.78
N ASP A 57 -14.84 -1.98 14.08
CA ASP A 57 -15.74 -2.72 14.94
C ASP A 57 -17.15 -2.14 14.89
N LYS A 58 -18.12 -2.98 15.19
CA LYS A 58 -19.53 -2.59 15.14
C LYS A 58 -20.07 -2.49 16.57
N GLU A 59 -20.67 -1.34 16.89
CA GLU A 59 -21.36 -1.14 18.16
C GLU A 59 -22.31 -2.30 18.49
N GLY A 60 -22.28 -2.74 19.76
CA GLY A 60 -23.08 -3.87 20.27
C GLY A 60 -22.51 -5.25 20.04
N LYS A 61 -21.38 -5.40 19.33
CA LYS A 61 -20.64 -6.66 19.25
C LYS A 61 -19.72 -6.85 20.46
N ASP A 62 -19.42 -8.09 20.81
CA ASP A 62 -18.57 -8.39 21.96
C ASP A 62 -17.17 -7.77 21.83
N SER A 63 -16.58 -7.78 20.63
CA SER A 63 -15.30 -7.13 20.34
C SER A 63 -15.32 -5.64 20.65
N TYR A 64 -16.36 -4.93 20.22
CA TYR A 64 -16.57 -3.52 20.54
C TYR A 64 -16.66 -3.30 22.06
N ARG A 65 -17.46 -4.13 22.76
CA ARG A 65 -17.63 -4.05 24.21
C ARG A 65 -16.33 -4.30 24.97
N PHE A 66 -15.47 -5.21 24.48
CA PHE A 66 -14.16 -5.45 25.08
C PHE A 66 -13.23 -4.24 24.90
N SER A 67 -13.22 -3.61 23.71
CA SER A 67 -12.46 -2.38 23.45
C SER A 67 -12.93 -1.24 24.35
N GLU A 68 -14.24 -1.01 24.45
CA GLU A 68 -14.82 0.02 25.33
C GLU A 68 -14.56 -0.25 26.83
N ALA A 69 -14.46 -1.49 27.22
CA ALA A 69 -14.08 -1.86 28.59
C ALA A 69 -12.60 -1.62 28.91
N GLY A 70 -11.80 -1.20 27.92
CA GLY A 70 -10.39 -0.80 28.08
C GLY A 70 -9.37 -1.87 27.74
N ALA A 71 -9.72 -2.91 26.96
CA ALA A 71 -8.73 -3.86 26.48
C ALA A 71 -7.72 -3.18 25.54
N ASP A 72 -6.40 -3.35 25.80
CA ASP A 72 -5.34 -2.82 24.94
C ASP A 72 -5.32 -3.53 23.58
N ASN A 73 -5.68 -4.81 23.52
CA ASN A 73 -5.75 -5.62 22.31
C ASN A 73 -6.98 -6.51 22.32
N VAL A 74 -7.73 -6.53 21.22
CA VAL A 74 -8.82 -7.48 20.97
C VAL A 74 -8.50 -8.26 19.71
N ILE A 75 -8.42 -9.59 19.82
CA ILE A 75 -8.17 -10.49 18.69
C ILE A 75 -9.40 -11.36 18.48
N ILE A 76 -9.91 -11.35 17.26
CA ILE A 76 -11.02 -12.20 16.83
C ILE A 76 -10.45 -13.20 15.83
N ALA A 77 -10.57 -14.49 16.11
CA ALA A 77 -10.02 -15.53 15.25
C ALA A 77 -11.08 -16.58 14.90
N SER A 78 -10.99 -17.05 13.65
CA SER A 78 -11.74 -18.20 13.14
C SER A 78 -10.80 -19.10 12.34
N SER A 79 -11.28 -20.22 11.86
CA SER A 79 -10.50 -21.14 11.00
C SER A 79 -10.01 -20.51 9.68
N LYS A 80 -10.59 -19.36 9.27
CA LYS A 80 -10.30 -18.73 7.95
C LYS A 80 -9.94 -17.26 8.04
N LYS A 81 -10.12 -16.61 9.19
CA LYS A 81 -9.94 -15.17 9.32
C LYS A 81 -9.49 -14.80 10.74
N LEU A 82 -8.56 -13.87 10.80
CA LEU A 82 -8.12 -13.22 12.02
C LEU A 82 -8.26 -11.70 11.85
N ALA A 83 -8.73 -11.03 12.87
CA ALA A 83 -8.71 -9.58 12.99
C ALA A 83 -8.10 -9.19 14.34
N MET A 84 -7.32 -8.12 14.38
CA MET A 84 -6.76 -7.55 15.58
C MET A 84 -7.10 -6.06 15.64
N ILE A 85 -7.60 -5.64 16.79
CA ILE A 85 -7.86 -4.24 17.12
C ILE A 85 -6.94 -3.91 18.29
N GLN A 86 -6.08 -2.92 18.09
CA GLN A 86 -5.13 -2.46 19.08
C GLN A 86 -5.36 -1.00 19.41
N SER A 87 -5.58 -0.68 20.68
CA SER A 87 -5.60 0.69 21.17
C SER A 87 -4.17 1.21 21.27
N LEU A 88 -3.86 2.29 20.57
CA LEU A 88 -2.52 2.86 20.54
C LEU A 88 -2.44 4.04 21.52
N LYS A 89 -1.39 4.07 22.35
CA LYS A 89 -1.06 5.23 23.19
C LYS A 89 -0.25 6.27 22.43
N GLU A 90 0.51 5.82 21.45
CA GLU A 90 1.33 6.63 20.56
C GLU A 90 1.15 6.13 19.12
N GLU A 91 1.27 7.04 18.16
CA GLU A 91 1.20 6.68 16.74
C GLU A 91 2.36 5.77 16.37
N LYS A 92 2.07 4.65 15.70
CA LYS A 92 3.11 3.76 15.16
C LYS A 92 3.68 4.32 13.88
N THR A 93 4.98 4.16 13.70
CA THR A 93 5.62 4.45 12.42
C THR A 93 5.16 3.46 11.35
N ILE A 94 5.35 3.85 10.08
CA ILE A 94 5.00 2.97 8.95
C ILE A 94 5.84 1.68 8.96
N GLU A 95 7.07 1.76 9.42
CA GLU A 95 7.97 0.63 9.57
C GLU A 95 7.46 -0.35 10.62
N GLU A 96 6.99 0.15 11.77
CA GLU A 96 6.40 -0.68 12.83
C GLU A 96 5.11 -1.35 12.34
N VAL A 97 4.24 -0.61 11.63
CA VAL A 97 3.03 -1.19 11.03
C VAL A 97 3.40 -2.20 9.95
N GLY A 98 4.45 -1.93 9.19
CA GLY A 98 5.00 -2.82 8.17
C GLY A 98 5.35 -4.21 8.70
N THR A 99 5.82 -4.31 9.95
CA THR A 99 6.14 -5.61 10.58
C THR A 99 4.94 -6.52 10.74
N LEU A 100 3.72 -5.98 10.75
CA LEU A 100 2.49 -6.75 10.89
C LEU A 100 2.15 -7.55 9.62
N PHE A 101 2.76 -7.23 8.48
CA PHE A 101 2.47 -7.92 7.22
C PHE A 101 3.14 -9.28 7.08
N GLY A 102 4.17 -9.58 7.88
CA GLY A 102 4.90 -10.85 7.77
C GLY A 102 5.54 -11.04 6.39
N ASP A 103 5.59 -12.28 5.92
CA ASP A 103 6.28 -12.69 4.68
C ASP A 103 5.39 -12.52 3.44
N LEU A 104 5.15 -11.27 3.03
CA LEU A 104 4.45 -10.95 1.79
C LEU A 104 5.43 -10.58 0.68
N ASP A 105 4.97 -10.65 -0.58
CA ASP A 105 5.77 -10.23 -1.75
C ASP A 105 5.63 -8.73 -1.99
N ILE A 106 4.42 -8.17 -1.82
CA ILE A 106 4.09 -6.79 -2.15
C ILE A 106 3.24 -6.19 -1.03
N VAL A 107 3.52 -4.94 -0.67
CA VAL A 107 2.65 -4.11 0.18
C VAL A 107 2.27 -2.85 -0.60
N LEU A 108 0.98 -2.66 -0.85
CA LEU A 108 0.46 -1.43 -1.42
C LEU A 108 -0.05 -0.52 -0.30
N ILE A 109 0.41 0.73 -0.30
CA ILE A 109 -0.05 1.77 0.62
C ILE A 109 -1.02 2.67 -0.11
N GLU A 110 -2.27 2.74 0.33
CA GLU A 110 -3.24 3.72 -0.18
C GLU A 110 -3.15 5.01 0.64
N GLY A 111 -2.71 6.10 0.00
CA GLY A 111 -2.50 7.38 0.66
C GLY A 111 -1.12 7.52 1.27
N PHE A 112 -1.00 8.26 2.37
CA PHE A 112 0.25 8.56 3.07
C PHE A 112 1.31 9.20 2.16
N LYS A 113 1.09 10.44 1.78
CA LYS A 113 1.94 11.17 0.83
C LYS A 113 3.38 11.36 1.33
N ASN A 114 3.56 11.56 2.65
CA ASN A 114 4.84 11.88 3.29
C ASN A 114 5.58 10.62 3.79
N ASN A 115 5.89 9.69 2.87
CA ASN A 115 6.71 8.52 3.18
C ASN A 115 7.90 8.42 2.22
N ILE A 116 8.84 7.55 2.50
CA ILE A 116 10.08 7.36 1.72
C ILE A 116 9.94 6.36 0.57
N TYR A 117 8.83 5.61 0.51
CA TYR A 117 8.66 4.53 -0.46
C TYR A 117 8.40 5.06 -1.87
N PRO A 118 8.69 4.25 -2.91
CA PRO A 118 8.30 4.54 -4.28
C PRO A 118 6.82 4.88 -4.39
N LYS A 119 6.49 5.92 -5.17
CA LYS A 119 5.13 6.44 -5.31
C LYS A 119 4.66 6.41 -6.75
N ILE A 120 3.42 5.99 -6.95
CA ILE A 120 2.66 6.24 -8.17
C ILE A 120 1.57 7.24 -7.82
N GLU A 121 1.63 8.42 -8.45
CA GLU A 121 0.59 9.42 -8.30
C GLU A 121 -0.57 9.12 -9.25
N VAL A 122 -1.78 9.10 -8.73
CA VAL A 122 -3.02 8.96 -9.53
C VAL A 122 -3.55 10.35 -9.82
N HIS A 123 -3.66 10.66 -11.11
CA HIS A 123 -4.25 11.89 -11.62
C HIS A 123 -5.44 11.58 -12.51
N ARG A 124 -6.52 12.33 -12.33
CA ARG A 124 -7.73 12.24 -13.14
C ARG A 124 -8.13 13.59 -13.67
N LYS A 125 -8.29 13.66 -14.99
CA LYS A 125 -8.73 14.86 -15.70
C LYS A 125 -9.98 15.48 -15.08
N GLY A 126 -9.95 16.79 -14.91
CA GLY A 126 -11.12 17.55 -14.45
C GLY A 126 -11.43 17.47 -12.95
N ILE A 127 -10.65 16.72 -12.16
CA ILE A 127 -10.82 16.69 -10.70
C ILE A 127 -9.87 17.65 -10.00
N ASP A 128 -8.60 17.65 -10.39
CA ASP A 128 -7.58 18.55 -9.87
C ASP A 128 -6.50 18.76 -10.93
N ASN A 129 -6.04 19.99 -11.09
CA ASN A 129 -4.96 20.31 -12.02
C ASN A 129 -3.58 20.26 -11.36
N ASN A 130 -3.52 20.13 -10.04
CA ASN A 130 -2.28 20.05 -9.30
C ASN A 130 -1.70 18.64 -9.36
N LEU A 131 -0.37 18.55 -9.30
CA LEU A 131 0.38 17.31 -9.22
C LEU A 131 1.33 17.37 -8.03
N LEU A 132 1.32 16.32 -7.21
CA LEU A 132 2.22 16.19 -6.06
C LEU A 132 3.67 16.04 -6.52
N CYS A 133 3.91 15.39 -7.64
CA CYS A 133 5.25 15.25 -8.22
C CYS A 133 5.88 16.56 -8.72
N LYS A 134 5.10 17.65 -8.76
CA LYS A 134 5.57 19.02 -9.07
C LYS A 134 5.63 19.92 -7.83
N ASP A 135 5.17 19.43 -6.69
CA ASP A 135 5.09 20.18 -5.45
C ASP A 135 6.39 20.01 -4.66
N SER A 136 7.04 21.14 -4.33
CA SER A 136 8.31 21.18 -3.61
C SER A 136 8.26 20.64 -2.18
N ASP A 137 7.06 20.49 -1.62
CA ASP A 137 6.86 19.90 -0.30
C ASP A 137 7.11 18.39 -0.28
N TYR A 138 7.24 17.76 -1.46
CA TYR A 138 7.48 16.33 -1.60
C TYR A 138 8.84 16.02 -2.25
N ASN A 139 9.49 14.96 -1.79
CA ASN A 139 10.71 14.48 -2.45
C ASN A 139 10.35 13.81 -3.78
N ILE A 140 10.63 14.51 -4.89
CA ILE A 140 10.31 14.07 -6.25
C ILE A 140 11.00 12.75 -6.62
N SER A 141 12.16 12.44 -6.03
CA SER A 141 12.90 11.20 -6.34
C SER A 141 12.12 9.92 -5.96
N ASN A 142 11.12 10.05 -5.07
CA ASN A 142 10.27 8.93 -4.69
C ASN A 142 9.11 8.69 -5.67
N PHE A 143 8.85 9.61 -6.60
CA PHE A 143 7.80 9.44 -7.62
C PHE A 143 8.36 8.67 -8.81
N ILE A 144 7.87 7.45 -9.00
CA ILE A 144 8.34 6.57 -10.09
C ILE A 144 7.47 6.66 -11.34
N ALA A 145 6.22 7.10 -11.23
CA ALA A 145 5.30 7.34 -12.33
C ALA A 145 4.08 8.17 -11.89
N VAL A 146 3.35 8.69 -12.89
CA VAL A 146 1.99 9.19 -12.74
C VAL A 146 1.05 8.29 -13.54
N ALA A 147 0.00 7.76 -12.90
CA ALA A 147 -1.10 7.08 -13.58
C ALA A 147 -2.18 8.12 -13.91
N SER A 148 -2.40 8.40 -15.20
CA SER A 148 -3.27 9.48 -15.66
C SER A 148 -4.15 9.05 -16.83
N ASP A 149 -5.34 9.66 -16.95
CA ASP A 149 -6.24 9.54 -18.11
C ASP A 149 -6.08 10.71 -19.10
N GLU A 150 -5.06 11.57 -18.89
CA GLU A 150 -4.68 12.62 -19.84
C GLU A 150 -3.16 12.76 -19.97
N LYS A 151 -2.72 13.50 -20.98
CA LYS A 151 -1.30 13.85 -21.15
C LYS A 151 -0.90 14.91 -20.14
N LEU A 152 0.22 14.72 -19.49
CA LEU A 152 0.78 15.64 -18.51
C LEU A 152 2.19 16.05 -18.92
N ASP A 153 2.56 17.27 -18.58
CA ASP A 153 3.93 17.77 -18.75
C ASP A 153 4.74 17.48 -17.48
N VAL A 154 5.32 16.28 -17.38
CA VAL A 154 6.15 15.82 -16.25
C VAL A 154 7.36 15.04 -16.75
N ASN A 155 8.46 15.03 -15.97
CA ASN A 155 9.72 14.37 -16.32
C ASN A 155 9.79 12.91 -15.83
N ILE A 156 8.67 12.31 -15.44
CA ILE A 156 8.58 10.93 -15.01
C ILE A 156 7.57 10.17 -15.87
N PRO A 157 7.62 8.83 -15.96
CA PRO A 157 6.71 8.03 -16.76
C PRO A 157 5.23 8.34 -16.49
N ILE A 158 4.45 8.44 -17.58
CA ILE A 158 2.99 8.56 -17.52
C ILE A 158 2.40 7.23 -17.96
N LEU A 159 1.63 6.61 -17.09
CA LEU A 159 0.94 5.34 -17.31
C LEU A 159 -0.55 5.63 -17.53
N ASN A 160 -1.20 4.84 -18.38
CA ASN A 160 -2.64 4.98 -18.58
C ASN A 160 -3.39 4.50 -17.32
N LEU A 161 -4.07 5.43 -16.63
CA LEU A 161 -4.85 5.13 -15.41
C LEU A 161 -5.91 4.04 -15.61
N ASN A 162 -6.43 3.89 -16.83
CA ASN A 162 -7.46 2.93 -17.16
C ASN A 162 -6.88 1.55 -17.60
N ASP A 163 -5.56 1.42 -17.63
CA ASP A 163 -4.85 0.17 -17.93
C ASP A 163 -4.05 -0.31 -16.70
N ALA A 164 -4.77 -0.95 -15.78
CA ALA A 164 -4.16 -1.48 -14.56
C ALA A 164 -3.15 -2.61 -14.84
N VAL A 165 -3.23 -3.29 -15.99
CA VAL A 165 -2.26 -4.34 -16.38
C VAL A 165 -0.93 -3.69 -16.71
N CYS A 166 -0.91 -2.63 -17.53
CA CYS A 166 0.28 -1.87 -17.83
C CYS A 166 0.94 -1.29 -16.56
N ILE A 167 0.12 -0.81 -15.60
CA ILE A 167 0.64 -0.30 -14.31
C ILE A 167 1.26 -1.44 -13.49
N ALA A 168 0.63 -2.62 -13.45
CA ALA A 168 1.16 -3.78 -12.75
C ALA A 168 2.49 -4.26 -13.38
N ASP A 169 2.58 -4.29 -14.72
CA ASP A 169 3.80 -4.64 -15.44
C ASP A 169 4.93 -3.66 -15.12
N PHE A 170 4.63 -2.37 -15.11
CA PHE A 170 5.58 -1.33 -14.72
C PHE A 170 6.12 -1.53 -13.31
N ILE A 171 5.25 -1.83 -12.34
CA ILE A 171 5.65 -2.10 -10.95
C ILE A 171 6.53 -3.35 -10.89
N GLU A 172 6.14 -4.41 -11.58
CA GLU A 172 6.88 -5.68 -11.60
C GLU A 172 8.29 -5.51 -12.18
N ASP A 173 8.40 -4.83 -13.30
CA ASP A 173 9.68 -4.64 -14.01
C ASP A 173 10.62 -3.67 -13.28
N ASN A 174 10.08 -2.62 -12.67
CA ASN A 174 10.91 -1.57 -12.07
C ASN A 174 11.23 -1.78 -10.59
N LEU A 175 10.43 -2.54 -9.87
CA LEU A 175 10.62 -2.74 -8.44
C LEU A 175 10.85 -4.21 -8.11
N ILE A 176 9.93 -5.12 -8.45
CA ILE A 176 9.97 -6.50 -7.98
C ILE A 176 11.15 -7.26 -8.60
N LYS A 177 11.32 -7.19 -9.91
CA LYS A 177 12.41 -7.90 -10.61
C LYS A 177 13.78 -7.29 -10.28
N LYS A 178 13.86 -5.98 -10.06
CA LYS A 178 15.12 -5.33 -9.69
C LYS A 178 15.60 -5.78 -8.31
N GLU A 179 14.76 -5.75 -7.29
CA GLU A 179 15.15 -6.19 -5.95
C GLU A 179 15.60 -7.66 -5.94
N ARG A 180 14.89 -8.55 -6.63
CA ARG A 180 15.26 -9.96 -6.75
C ARG A 180 16.58 -10.21 -7.47
N ASN A 181 17.04 -9.29 -8.31
CA ASN A 181 18.33 -9.39 -8.99
C ASN A 181 19.49 -8.89 -8.11
N TYR A 182 19.27 -7.90 -7.22
CA TYR A 182 20.31 -7.42 -6.29
C TYR A 182 20.54 -8.37 -5.10
N GLY A 183 19.58 -9.19 -4.72
CA GLY A 183 19.72 -10.17 -3.63
C GLY A 183 20.47 -11.45 -4.02
N LYS A 184 20.94 -11.59 -5.28
CA LYS A 184 21.65 -12.76 -5.80
C LYS A 184 23.17 -12.56 -5.99
N ILE A 185 23.77 -11.50 -5.43
CA ILE A 185 25.22 -11.27 -5.47
C ILE A 185 25.83 -11.56 -4.10
#